data_8e95d256abe33786ba5626bb322f8a7d
#
_entry.id   8e95d256abe33786ba5626bb322f8a7d
#
_cell.length_a   1.000
_cell.length_b   1.000
_cell.length_c   1.000
_cell.angle_alpha   90.00
_cell.angle_beta   90.00
_cell.angle_gamma   90.00
#
_symmetry.space_group_name_H-M   'P 1'
#
loop_
_entity.id
_entity.type
_entity.pdbx_description
1 polymer ?
#
loop_
_entity_poly.entity_id
_entity_poly.type
_entity_poly.pdbx_seq_one_letter_code
_entity_poly.pdbx_strand_id
1 'polypeptide(L)'
;MDNGQYTIMKKAKHIIGSCARTILALTFLFSGFVKAVDPLGTVYKIEDYLKAFGGFFTDLLPLAEVAAIILISAELILGVCMFFNVRTPWTSWLSLLFYLVMTPLTLWIALTNPVSDCGCFGDALVLTNWQTFWKNIVLLTLVIILLICRKAIPQTFVWQAELGIALITFFAGIGLMEYTYHHLPIMDFRPYKIGNNIPELMEIPEGAEPDVYETTLIYSKDGVEQEFTLDNYPKGDSTWHFVDQKSVLVKKGYEAPIHDFEILTMDFEDITYDILESEEPVTLVTMYDLHKTDRKQTDKLLRLYTECTLRGEKCYFLTGSGEDDIWAFAEELGLDEEQTEHLFCTIDPVTLKTIVRANPGVFVVQNGTIIDKYNLRQK
;
A
#
# COMPACT_ATOMS: atom_id res chain seq x y z
N MET A 1 13.41 43.32 30.05
CA MET A 1 13.03 43.19 28.63
C MET A 1 12.06 44.34 28.32
N ASP A 2 12.40 45.12 27.30
CA ASP A 2 11.56 46.27 26.87
C ASP A 2 10.21 45.73 26.34
N ASN A 3 9.08 46.39 26.63
CA ASN A 3 7.73 46.02 26.22
C ASN A 3 7.62 45.83 24.69
N GLY A 4 8.40 46.57 23.90
CA GLY A 4 8.48 46.46 22.46
C GLY A 4 9.10 45.12 21.99
N GLN A 5 10.17 44.72 22.62
CA GLN A 5 10.89 43.46 22.33
C GLN A 5 10.05 42.22 22.62
N TYR A 6 9.27 42.26 23.74
CA TYR A 6 8.33 41.18 24.10
C TYR A 6 7.21 41.04 23.07
N THR A 7 6.65 42.16 22.58
CA THR A 7 5.57 42.17 21.58
C THR A 7 6.03 41.62 20.23
N ILE A 8 7.23 42.00 19.79
CA ILE A 8 7.84 41.50 18.54
C ILE A 8 8.06 39.99 18.64
N MET A 9 8.64 39.49 19.74
CA MET A 9 8.91 38.10 19.96
C MET A 9 7.63 37.24 20.03
N LYS A 10 6.54 37.75 20.61
CA LYS A 10 5.24 37.08 20.63
C LYS A 10 4.63 36.99 19.22
N LYS A 11 4.71 38.07 18.41
CA LYS A 11 4.27 38.05 17.01
C LYS A 11 5.07 37.06 16.18
N ALA A 12 6.40 37.00 16.30
CA ALA A 12 7.25 36.05 15.61
C ALA A 12 6.88 34.60 15.97
N LYS A 13 6.73 34.26 17.25
CA LYS A 13 6.27 32.94 17.71
C LYS A 13 4.90 32.57 17.18
N HIS A 14 3.97 33.54 17.10
CA HIS A 14 2.65 33.30 16.52
C HIS A 14 2.75 32.93 15.04
N ILE A 15 3.52 33.68 14.23
CA ILE A 15 3.69 33.41 12.79
C ILE A 15 4.37 32.07 12.57
N ILE A 16 5.52 31.82 13.21
CA ILE A 16 6.27 30.59 13.07
C ILE A 16 5.44 29.38 13.50
N GLY A 17 4.76 29.47 14.64
CA GLY A 17 3.92 28.39 15.14
C GLY A 17 2.70 28.13 14.22
N SER A 18 2.09 29.18 13.66
CA SER A 18 0.98 29.04 12.71
C SER A 18 1.45 28.40 11.39
N CYS A 19 2.60 28.77 10.85
CA CYS A 19 3.17 28.14 9.67
C CYS A 19 3.46 26.65 9.92
N ALA A 20 4.13 26.32 11.04
CA ALA A 20 4.41 24.93 11.40
C ALA A 20 3.12 24.12 11.54
N ARG A 21 2.10 24.66 12.22
CA ARG A 21 0.78 24.06 12.37
C ARG A 21 0.09 23.80 11.03
N THR A 22 0.13 24.77 10.11
CA THR A 22 -0.51 24.63 8.80
C THR A 22 0.17 23.56 7.95
N ILE A 23 1.51 23.49 7.93
CA ILE A 23 2.24 22.44 7.20
C ILE A 23 1.88 21.07 7.78
N LEU A 24 1.91 20.91 9.10
CA LEU A 24 1.53 19.65 9.77
C LEU A 24 0.07 19.29 9.47
N ALA A 25 -0.84 20.25 9.52
CA ALA A 25 -2.25 20.05 9.21
C ALA A 25 -2.45 19.51 7.79
N LEU A 26 -1.83 20.13 6.80
CA LEU A 26 -1.92 19.71 5.40
C LEU A 26 -1.32 18.30 5.19
N THR A 27 -0.21 18.00 5.87
CA THR A 27 0.41 16.67 5.83
C THR A 27 -0.52 15.61 6.40
N PHE A 28 -1.10 15.83 7.59
CA PHE A 28 -2.03 14.88 8.20
C PHE A 28 -3.33 14.73 7.39
N LEU A 29 -3.87 15.83 6.85
CA LEU A 29 -5.07 15.81 6.01
C LEU A 29 -4.82 15.00 4.74
N PHE A 30 -3.72 15.24 4.05
CA PHE A 30 -3.38 14.50 2.84
C PHE A 30 -3.17 13.01 3.14
N SER A 31 -2.36 12.70 4.16
CA SER A 31 -2.08 11.32 4.59
C SER A 31 -3.35 10.58 5.00
N GLY A 32 -4.17 11.19 5.85
CA GLY A 32 -5.42 10.59 6.34
C GLY A 32 -6.47 10.45 5.24
N PHE A 33 -6.58 11.44 4.33
CA PHE A 33 -7.52 11.39 3.20
C PHE A 33 -7.19 10.27 2.23
N VAL A 34 -5.94 10.17 1.78
CA VAL A 34 -5.52 9.12 0.84
C VAL A 34 -5.76 7.72 1.42
N LYS A 35 -5.43 7.52 2.71
CA LYS A 35 -5.71 6.26 3.41
C LYS A 35 -7.21 6.01 3.63
N ALA A 36 -8.01 7.04 3.88
CA ALA A 36 -9.46 6.89 4.01
C ALA A 36 -10.13 6.54 2.68
N VAL A 37 -9.55 6.96 1.56
CA VAL A 37 -9.98 6.60 0.21
C VAL A 37 -9.62 5.15 -0.13
N ASP A 38 -8.48 4.61 0.35
CA ASP A 38 -8.10 3.20 0.22
C ASP A 38 -7.72 2.60 1.59
N PRO A 39 -8.69 2.32 2.47
CA PRO A 39 -8.42 1.78 3.80
C PRO A 39 -7.81 0.37 3.74
N LEU A 40 -8.18 -0.47 2.75
CA LEU A 40 -7.62 -1.81 2.59
C LEU A 40 -6.14 -1.78 2.24
N GLY A 41 -5.67 -0.82 1.45
CA GLY A 41 -4.24 -0.61 1.22
C GLY A 41 -3.47 -0.34 2.52
N THR A 42 -4.07 0.42 3.45
CA THR A 42 -3.49 0.65 4.78
C THR A 42 -3.50 -0.62 5.64
N VAL A 43 -4.56 -1.43 5.58
CA VAL A 43 -4.62 -2.74 6.26
C VAL A 43 -3.48 -3.64 5.78
N TYR A 44 -3.31 -3.81 4.48
CA TYR A 44 -2.26 -4.65 3.90
C TYR A 44 -0.86 -4.19 4.33
N LYS A 45 -0.60 -2.88 4.35
CA LYS A 45 0.69 -2.35 4.84
C LYS A 45 0.92 -2.64 6.32
N ILE A 46 -0.11 -2.57 7.17
CA ILE A 46 0.00 -2.95 8.59
C ILE A 46 0.26 -4.45 8.72
N GLU A 47 -0.42 -5.29 7.94
CA GLU A 47 -0.14 -6.73 7.90
C GLU A 47 1.31 -7.02 7.52
N ASP A 48 1.85 -6.32 6.51
CA ASP A 48 3.24 -6.48 6.07
C ASP A 48 4.22 -6.11 7.18
N TYR A 49 3.96 -5.03 7.94
CA TYR A 49 4.76 -4.67 9.11
C TYR A 49 4.68 -5.73 10.21
N LEU A 50 3.49 -6.23 10.53
CA LEU A 50 3.33 -7.26 11.55
C LEU A 50 4.05 -8.55 11.18
N LYS A 51 4.01 -8.95 9.90
CA LYS A 51 4.77 -10.10 9.38
C LYS A 51 6.27 -9.85 9.43
N ALA A 52 6.73 -8.65 9.05
CA ALA A 52 8.14 -8.28 9.07
C ALA A 52 8.74 -8.25 10.48
N PHE A 53 7.96 -7.84 11.49
CA PHE A 53 8.38 -7.93 12.89
C PHE A 53 8.46 -9.37 13.38
N GLY A 54 7.60 -10.25 12.88
CA GLY A 54 7.57 -11.67 13.25
C GLY A 54 7.17 -11.96 14.69
N GLY A 55 7.28 -13.24 15.10
CA GLY A 55 6.99 -13.66 16.48
C GLY A 55 5.60 -13.23 16.96
N PHE A 56 5.51 -12.64 18.15
CA PHE A 56 4.24 -12.18 18.76
C PHE A 56 3.43 -11.23 17.86
N PHE A 57 4.10 -10.45 17.00
CA PHE A 57 3.39 -9.50 16.13
C PHE A 57 2.53 -10.18 15.06
N THR A 58 2.87 -11.40 14.66
CA THR A 58 2.03 -12.18 13.72
C THR A 58 0.68 -12.56 14.33
N ASP A 59 0.60 -12.73 15.64
CA ASP A 59 -0.66 -13.01 16.34
C ASP A 59 -1.61 -11.80 16.34
N LEU A 60 -1.09 -10.59 16.03
CA LEU A 60 -1.86 -9.35 15.93
C LEU A 60 -2.45 -9.09 14.53
N LEU A 61 -2.17 -9.95 13.53
CA LEU A 61 -2.73 -9.82 12.18
C LEU A 61 -4.26 -9.60 12.15
N PRO A 62 -5.08 -10.30 12.98
CA PRO A 62 -6.52 -10.05 13.01
C PRO A 62 -6.93 -8.64 13.47
N LEU A 63 -6.01 -7.88 14.08
CA LEU A 63 -6.23 -6.51 14.53
C LEU A 63 -5.78 -5.45 13.51
N ALA A 64 -5.21 -5.85 12.37
CA ALA A 64 -4.69 -4.92 11.36
C ALA A 64 -5.75 -3.95 10.84
N GLU A 65 -6.98 -4.43 10.64
CA GLU A 65 -8.11 -3.59 10.20
C GLU A 65 -8.47 -2.54 11.25
N VAL A 66 -8.57 -2.93 12.51
CA VAL A 66 -8.84 -2.00 13.63
C VAL A 66 -7.72 -0.97 13.76
N ALA A 67 -6.48 -1.40 13.64
CA ALA A 67 -5.31 -0.53 13.69
C ALA A 67 -5.32 0.49 12.53
N ALA A 68 -5.70 0.07 11.31
CA ALA A 68 -5.85 0.95 10.16
C ALA A 68 -6.94 2.01 10.39
N ILE A 69 -8.12 1.62 10.88
CA ILE A 69 -9.21 2.55 11.19
C ILE A 69 -8.78 3.59 12.24
N ILE A 70 -8.09 3.15 13.29
CA ILE A 70 -7.57 4.06 14.33
C ILE A 70 -6.53 5.02 13.75
N LEU A 71 -5.58 4.52 12.96
CA LEU A 71 -4.53 5.32 12.35
C LEU A 71 -5.12 6.39 11.41
N ILE A 72 -6.00 6.00 10.49
CA ILE A 72 -6.66 6.89 9.54
C ILE A 72 -7.49 7.95 10.27
N SER A 73 -8.29 7.53 11.26
CA SER A 73 -9.11 8.44 12.06
C SER A 73 -8.25 9.44 12.83
N ALA A 74 -7.14 9.00 13.42
CA ALA A 74 -6.21 9.86 14.15
C ALA A 74 -5.58 10.91 13.21
N GLU A 75 -5.12 10.51 12.03
CA GLU A 75 -4.55 11.42 11.04
C GLU A 75 -5.57 12.47 10.57
N LEU A 76 -6.81 12.05 10.23
CA LEU A 76 -7.86 12.96 9.80
C LEU A 76 -8.23 13.95 10.91
N ILE A 77 -8.44 13.48 12.15
CA ILE A 77 -8.78 14.34 13.27
C ILE A 77 -7.65 15.32 13.57
N LEU A 78 -6.40 14.85 13.63
CA LEU A 78 -5.24 15.73 13.85
C LEU A 78 -5.13 16.77 12.74
N GLY A 79 -5.28 16.35 11.47
CA GLY A 79 -5.24 17.23 10.31
C GLY A 79 -6.30 18.33 10.36
N VAL A 80 -7.57 17.97 10.54
CA VAL A 80 -8.69 18.92 10.61
C VAL A 80 -8.58 19.82 11.85
N CYS A 81 -8.29 19.26 13.03
CA CYS A 81 -8.14 20.03 14.25
C CYS A 81 -6.99 21.04 14.17
N MET A 82 -5.85 20.65 13.58
CA MET A 82 -4.75 21.58 13.35
C MET A 82 -5.09 22.64 12.29
N PHE A 83 -5.76 22.26 11.21
CA PHE A 83 -6.15 23.19 10.16
C PHE A 83 -7.05 24.31 10.70
N PHE A 84 -8.08 23.95 11.44
CA PHE A 84 -9.02 24.91 12.05
C PHE A 84 -8.53 25.51 13.39
N ASN A 85 -7.30 25.19 13.82
CA ASN A 85 -6.75 25.67 15.09
C ASN A 85 -7.57 25.24 16.32
N VAL A 86 -8.07 24.00 16.29
CA VAL A 86 -8.81 23.38 17.40
C VAL A 86 -7.81 22.86 18.43
N ARG A 87 -7.92 23.32 19.67
CA ARG A 87 -7.11 22.87 20.82
C ARG A 87 -5.62 22.64 20.52
N THR A 88 -4.96 23.62 19.92
CA THR A 88 -3.54 23.55 19.53
C THR A 88 -2.62 22.94 20.60
N PRO A 89 -2.78 23.19 21.92
CA PRO A 89 -1.93 22.53 22.93
C PRO A 89 -2.05 21.00 22.94
N TRP A 90 -3.26 20.45 22.78
CA TRP A 90 -3.49 19.01 22.79
C TRP A 90 -3.09 18.37 21.46
N THR A 91 -3.47 18.97 20.34
CA THR A 91 -3.11 18.47 19.02
C THR A 91 -1.59 18.47 18.80
N SER A 92 -0.86 19.44 19.36
CA SER A 92 0.60 19.46 19.35
C SER A 92 1.22 18.29 20.12
N TRP A 93 0.67 17.92 21.30
CA TRP A 93 1.17 16.78 22.07
C TRP A 93 0.82 15.43 21.40
N LEU A 94 -0.39 15.30 20.87
CA LEU A 94 -0.78 14.10 20.12
C LEU A 94 0.06 13.91 18.87
N SER A 95 0.38 15.00 18.16
CA SER A 95 1.30 14.92 17.01
C SER A 95 2.72 14.58 17.43
N LEU A 96 3.20 15.05 18.59
CA LEU A 96 4.49 14.63 19.11
C LEU A 96 4.49 13.13 19.38
N LEU A 97 3.47 12.60 20.05
CA LEU A 97 3.33 11.18 20.32
C LEU A 97 3.32 10.38 19.01
N PHE A 98 2.56 10.83 18.01
CA PHE A 98 2.51 10.20 16.69
C PHE A 98 3.90 10.12 16.04
N TYR A 99 4.63 11.23 15.95
CA TYR A 99 5.96 11.23 15.31
C TYR A 99 7.04 10.56 16.17
N LEU A 100 6.89 10.47 17.50
CA LEU A 100 7.78 9.67 18.36
C LEU A 100 7.65 8.16 18.09
N VAL A 101 6.51 7.71 17.59
CA VAL A 101 6.31 6.31 17.15
C VAL A 101 6.76 6.16 15.70
N MET A 102 6.31 7.05 14.81
CA MET A 102 6.56 6.92 13.38
C MET A 102 8.02 7.16 12.97
N THR A 103 8.75 8.03 13.67
CA THR A 103 10.15 8.31 13.30
C THR A 103 11.08 7.12 13.55
N PRO A 104 11.08 6.46 14.73
CA PRO A 104 11.84 5.23 14.94
C PRO A 104 11.42 4.08 14.02
N LEU A 105 10.11 3.93 13.76
CA LEU A 105 9.59 2.93 12.83
C LEU A 105 10.16 3.13 11.43
N THR A 106 10.12 4.36 10.91
CA THR A 106 10.66 4.65 9.56
C THR A 106 12.18 4.57 9.50
N LEU A 107 12.90 4.81 10.60
CA LEU A 107 14.34 4.54 10.67
C LEU A 107 14.62 3.04 10.57
N TRP A 108 13.88 2.22 11.31
CA TRP A 108 14.02 0.77 11.23
C TRP A 108 13.75 0.26 9.82
N ILE A 109 12.68 0.73 9.17
CA ILE A 109 12.34 0.39 7.78
C ILE A 109 13.47 0.81 6.83
N ALA A 110 14.04 2.01 7.01
CA ALA A 110 15.12 2.52 6.15
C ALA A 110 16.44 1.73 6.30
N LEU A 111 16.69 1.16 7.49
CA LEU A 111 17.90 0.38 7.76
C LEU A 111 17.78 -1.09 7.35
N THR A 112 16.60 -1.68 7.45
CA THR A 112 16.39 -3.12 7.25
C THR A 112 15.68 -3.47 5.95
N ASN A 113 15.03 -2.49 5.29
CA ASN A 113 14.24 -2.65 4.06
C ASN A 113 13.27 -3.86 4.08
N PRO A 114 12.48 -4.06 5.15
CA PRO A 114 11.60 -5.22 5.29
C PRO A 114 10.36 -5.11 4.37
N VAL A 115 10.05 -3.89 3.91
CA VAL A 115 8.95 -3.56 2.99
C VAL A 115 9.46 -2.57 1.95
N SER A 116 8.86 -2.60 0.74
CA SER A 116 9.27 -1.76 -0.39
C SER A 116 9.12 -0.25 -0.10
N ASP A 117 8.06 0.12 0.60
CA ASP A 117 7.74 1.50 0.98
C ASP A 117 6.96 1.56 2.30
N CYS A 118 6.93 2.72 2.93
CA CYS A 118 6.25 2.92 4.22
C CYS A 118 4.71 3.02 4.12
N GLY A 119 4.13 3.26 2.93
CA GLY A 119 2.69 3.50 2.77
C GLY A 119 2.15 4.77 3.44
N CYS A 120 3.02 5.72 3.85
CA CYS A 120 2.60 6.93 4.57
C CYS A 120 1.58 7.78 3.81
N PHE A 121 1.64 7.79 2.49
CA PHE A 121 0.72 8.50 1.59
C PHE A 121 0.00 7.52 0.64
N GLY A 122 -0.13 6.24 1.04
CA GLY A 122 -0.71 5.19 0.19
C GLY A 122 -0.07 5.16 -1.20
N ASP A 123 -0.85 4.78 -2.19
CA ASP A 123 -0.40 4.70 -3.58
C ASP A 123 -0.40 6.08 -4.30
N ALA A 124 -0.87 7.15 -3.64
CA ALA A 124 -0.89 8.50 -4.23
C ALA A 124 0.51 9.14 -4.35
N LEU A 125 1.40 8.80 -3.43
CA LEU A 125 2.79 9.26 -3.43
C LEU A 125 3.70 8.22 -2.77
N VAL A 126 4.34 7.43 -3.58
CA VAL A 126 5.31 6.43 -3.13
C VAL A 126 6.65 7.11 -2.86
N LEU A 127 7.12 7.03 -1.62
CA LEU A 127 8.41 7.55 -1.17
C LEU A 127 9.32 6.40 -0.81
N THR A 128 10.60 6.53 -1.13
CA THR A 128 11.60 5.56 -0.65
C THR A 128 11.66 5.56 0.88
N ASN A 129 12.15 4.47 1.47
CA ASN A 129 12.24 4.32 2.93
C ASN A 129 13.09 5.46 3.56
N TRP A 130 14.20 5.86 2.94
CA TRP A 130 15.02 6.97 3.39
C TRP A 130 14.35 8.33 3.23
N GLN A 131 13.64 8.58 2.12
CA GLN A 131 12.87 9.81 1.94
C GLN A 131 11.79 9.96 3.01
N THR A 132 11.12 8.84 3.35
CA THR A 132 10.11 8.81 4.40
C THR A 132 10.70 9.11 5.78
N PHE A 133 11.86 8.55 6.11
CA PHE A 133 12.55 8.85 7.36
C PHE A 133 12.91 10.35 7.46
N TRP A 134 13.55 10.92 6.45
CA TRP A 134 13.92 12.33 6.46
C TRP A 134 12.70 13.26 6.51
N LYS A 135 11.64 12.94 5.79
CA LYS A 135 10.35 13.62 5.90
C LYS A 135 9.88 13.63 7.36
N ASN A 136 9.91 12.50 8.05
CA ASN A 136 9.46 12.40 9.44
C ASN A 136 10.35 13.19 10.40
N ILE A 137 11.66 13.27 10.19
CA ILE A 137 12.56 14.14 10.95
C ILE A 137 12.16 15.63 10.80
N VAL A 138 11.88 16.07 9.57
CA VAL A 138 11.43 17.44 9.30
C VAL A 138 10.08 17.70 10.01
N LEU A 139 9.12 16.79 9.90
CA LEU A 139 7.80 16.93 10.51
C LEU A 139 7.89 16.91 12.04
N LEU A 140 8.72 16.04 12.63
CA LEU A 140 8.99 16.03 14.07
C LEU A 140 9.59 17.38 14.55
N THR A 141 10.50 17.95 13.77
CA THR A 141 11.07 19.28 14.05
C THR A 141 9.97 20.35 14.04
N LEU A 142 9.06 20.33 13.07
CA LEU A 142 7.91 21.24 13.03
C LEU A 142 6.97 21.06 14.23
N VAL A 143 6.75 19.83 14.70
CA VAL A 143 5.98 19.57 15.92
C VAL A 143 6.65 20.18 17.14
N ILE A 144 7.98 20.06 17.28
CA ILE A 144 8.72 20.66 18.39
C ILE A 144 8.61 22.20 18.34
N ILE A 145 8.76 22.79 17.16
CA ILE A 145 8.57 24.24 16.94
C ILE A 145 7.15 24.65 17.35
N LEU A 146 6.13 23.90 16.92
CA LEU A 146 4.74 24.15 17.28
C LEU A 146 4.53 24.07 18.80
N LEU A 147 5.10 23.08 19.47
CA LEU A 147 5.05 22.92 20.93
C LEU A 147 5.65 24.13 21.68
N ILE A 148 6.77 24.66 21.20
CA ILE A 148 7.42 25.86 21.77
C ILE A 148 6.52 27.10 21.55
N CYS A 149 5.90 27.20 20.38
CA CYS A 149 5.12 28.36 19.98
C CYS A 149 3.64 28.31 20.38
N ARG A 150 3.12 27.14 20.80
CA ARG A 150 1.68 26.89 21.03
C ARG A 150 0.97 27.90 21.92
N LYS A 151 1.65 28.45 22.94
CA LYS A 151 1.09 29.46 23.86
C LYS A 151 0.90 30.85 23.20
N ALA A 152 1.55 31.08 22.05
CA ALA A 152 1.39 32.34 21.30
C ALA A 152 0.24 32.26 20.29
N ILE A 153 -0.30 31.05 20.02
CA ILE A 153 -1.43 30.84 19.11
C ILE A 153 -2.73 30.94 19.94
N PRO A 154 -3.62 31.91 19.68
CA PRO A 154 -4.87 32.05 20.42
C PRO A 154 -5.83 30.92 20.04
N GLN A 155 -6.66 30.50 21.00
CA GLN A 155 -7.76 29.56 20.72
C GLN A 155 -8.84 30.29 19.92
N THR A 156 -9.41 29.59 18.93
CA THR A 156 -10.39 30.15 18.00
C THR A 156 -11.82 29.83 18.39
N PHE A 157 -12.04 28.62 18.94
CA PHE A 157 -13.36 28.07 19.19
C PHE A 157 -13.62 27.81 20.68
N VAL A 158 -14.90 27.75 21.04
CA VAL A 158 -15.35 27.25 22.33
C VAL A 158 -15.30 25.70 22.32
N TRP A 159 -15.18 25.10 23.51
CA TRP A 159 -14.93 23.67 23.63
C TRP A 159 -16.02 22.79 22.98
N GLN A 160 -17.29 23.25 22.95
CA GLN A 160 -18.38 22.51 22.31
C GLN A 160 -18.21 22.46 20.78
N ALA A 161 -17.79 23.57 20.17
CA ALA A 161 -17.50 23.63 18.74
C ALA A 161 -16.27 22.78 18.38
N GLU A 162 -15.25 22.81 19.23
CA GLU A 162 -14.05 21.98 19.07
C GLU A 162 -14.37 20.49 19.09
N LEU A 163 -15.19 20.05 20.05
CA LEU A 163 -15.67 18.67 20.14
C LEU A 163 -16.54 18.32 18.92
N GLY A 164 -17.42 19.23 18.51
CA GLY A 164 -18.26 19.05 17.31
C GLY A 164 -17.41 18.83 16.05
N ILE A 165 -16.39 19.65 15.83
CA ILE A 165 -15.47 19.49 14.68
C ILE A 165 -14.78 18.11 14.71
N ALA A 166 -14.26 17.69 15.87
CA ALA A 166 -13.60 16.40 16.00
C ALA A 166 -14.55 15.22 15.74
N LEU A 167 -15.77 15.25 16.29
CA LEU A 167 -16.78 14.22 16.09
C LEU A 167 -17.27 14.15 14.64
N ILE A 168 -17.56 15.30 14.02
CA ILE A 168 -17.95 15.35 12.60
C ILE A 168 -16.85 14.76 11.72
N THR A 169 -15.59 15.13 11.98
CA THR A 169 -14.45 14.57 11.24
C THR A 169 -14.34 13.06 11.42
N PHE A 170 -14.49 12.58 12.65
CA PHE A 170 -14.45 11.15 12.94
C PHE A 170 -15.55 10.40 12.17
N PHE A 171 -16.82 10.82 12.30
CA PHE A 171 -17.92 10.12 11.62
C PHE A 171 -17.86 10.27 10.10
N ALA A 172 -17.41 11.42 9.58
CA ALA A 172 -17.19 11.57 8.15
C ALA A 172 -16.07 10.66 7.63
N GLY A 173 -14.97 10.53 8.39
CA GLY A 173 -13.89 9.60 8.09
C GLY A 173 -14.35 8.13 8.10
N ILE A 174 -15.09 7.72 9.13
CA ILE A 174 -15.67 6.37 9.20
C ILE A 174 -16.63 6.14 8.03
N GLY A 175 -17.52 7.09 7.74
CA GLY A 175 -18.46 6.98 6.61
C GLY A 175 -17.76 6.86 5.26
N LEU A 176 -16.65 7.58 5.06
CA LEU A 176 -15.83 7.48 3.85
C LEU A 176 -15.16 6.09 3.76
N MET A 177 -14.53 5.60 4.83
CA MET A 177 -13.91 4.28 4.89
C MET A 177 -14.93 3.16 4.65
N GLU A 178 -16.10 3.22 5.28
CA GLU A 178 -17.19 2.26 5.10
C GLU A 178 -17.70 2.25 3.66
N TYR A 179 -17.88 3.44 3.07
CA TYR A 179 -18.26 3.56 1.66
C TYR A 179 -17.24 2.88 0.74
N THR A 180 -15.95 3.19 0.90
CA THR A 180 -14.89 2.64 0.04
C THR A 180 -14.62 1.15 0.28
N TYR A 181 -14.89 0.64 1.48
CA TYR A 181 -14.81 -0.77 1.79
C TYR A 181 -15.87 -1.61 1.02
N HIS A 182 -17.08 -1.09 0.91
CA HIS A 182 -18.18 -1.78 0.19
C HIS A 182 -18.16 -1.49 -1.31
N HIS A 183 -17.58 -0.37 -1.72
CA HIS A 183 -17.45 0.03 -3.11
C HIS A 183 -15.98 -0.09 -3.53
N LEU A 184 -15.53 0.60 -4.53
CA LEU A 184 -14.11 0.77 -4.82
C LEU A 184 -13.64 2.13 -4.34
N PRO A 185 -12.32 2.34 -4.20
CA PRO A 185 -11.76 3.65 -3.90
C PRO A 185 -12.31 4.74 -4.82
N ILE A 186 -12.79 5.85 -4.25
CA ILE A 186 -13.35 6.97 -5.02
C ILE A 186 -12.30 7.57 -5.96
N MET A 187 -11.03 7.55 -5.54
CA MET A 187 -9.86 7.90 -6.33
C MET A 187 -8.93 6.70 -6.37
N ASP A 188 -8.72 6.17 -7.56
CA ASP A 188 -7.77 5.07 -7.76
C ASP A 188 -6.40 5.64 -8.16
N PHE A 189 -5.43 5.57 -7.25
CA PHE A 189 -4.06 6.01 -7.47
C PHE A 189 -3.15 4.90 -8.04
N ARG A 190 -3.67 3.68 -8.12
CA ARG A 190 -2.92 2.49 -8.55
C ARG A 190 -2.78 2.44 -10.06
N PRO A 191 -1.79 1.70 -10.59
CA PRO A 191 -1.60 1.58 -12.04
C PRO A 191 -2.78 0.90 -12.74
N TYR A 192 -3.57 0.09 -12.04
CA TYR A 192 -4.72 -0.63 -12.56
C TYR A 192 -6.04 0.16 -12.51
N LYS A 193 -6.01 1.47 -12.74
CA LYS A 193 -7.25 2.29 -12.82
C LYS A 193 -7.93 2.15 -14.18
N ILE A 194 -9.24 2.36 -14.22
CA ILE A 194 -10.01 2.38 -15.47
C ILE A 194 -9.40 3.39 -16.45
N GLY A 195 -9.25 2.98 -17.70
CA GLY A 195 -8.65 3.76 -18.79
C GLY A 195 -7.14 3.57 -18.96
N ASN A 196 -6.44 2.91 -18.02
CA ASN A 196 -5.03 2.58 -18.18
C ASN A 196 -4.86 1.33 -19.06
N ASN A 197 -3.82 1.35 -19.90
CA ASN A 197 -3.40 0.21 -20.71
C ASN A 197 -2.31 -0.55 -19.94
N ILE A 198 -2.53 -1.85 -19.71
CA ILE A 198 -1.61 -2.69 -18.92
C ILE A 198 -0.29 -2.87 -19.66
N PRO A 199 -0.25 -3.31 -20.94
CA PRO A 199 0.99 -3.42 -21.72
C PRO A 199 1.85 -2.15 -21.69
N GLU A 200 1.26 -0.96 -21.91
CA GLU A 200 2.00 0.31 -21.88
C GLU A 200 2.66 0.56 -20.50
N LEU A 201 2.00 0.15 -19.42
CA LEU A 201 2.52 0.32 -18.07
C LEU A 201 3.50 -0.78 -17.65
N MET A 202 3.59 -1.87 -18.42
CA MET A 202 4.59 -2.93 -18.28
C MET A 202 5.88 -2.62 -19.05
N GLU A 203 5.83 -1.69 -20.01
CA GLU A 203 6.99 -1.36 -20.82
C GLU A 203 8.13 -0.74 -20.00
N ILE A 204 9.34 -1.21 -20.26
CA ILE A 204 10.57 -0.61 -19.76
C ILE A 204 11.09 0.32 -20.87
N PRO A 205 11.15 1.65 -20.67
CA PRO A 205 11.60 2.59 -21.68
C PRO A 205 13.02 2.28 -22.18
N GLU A 206 13.29 2.49 -23.47
CA GLU A 206 14.63 2.35 -24.00
C GLU A 206 15.61 3.28 -23.26
N GLY A 207 16.71 2.70 -22.74
CA GLY A 207 17.71 3.43 -21.96
C GLY A 207 17.38 3.57 -20.48
N ALA A 208 16.32 2.90 -19.97
CA ALA A 208 16.07 2.81 -18.55
C ALA A 208 17.26 2.17 -17.83
N GLU A 209 17.64 2.75 -16.70
CA GLU A 209 18.74 2.20 -15.91
C GLU A 209 18.30 0.89 -15.25
N PRO A 210 19.08 -0.21 -15.41
CA PRO A 210 18.79 -1.45 -14.71
C PRO A 210 19.15 -1.36 -13.22
N ASP A 211 18.63 -2.32 -12.46
CA ASP A 211 19.07 -2.54 -11.09
C ASP A 211 20.56 -2.85 -11.04
N VAL A 212 21.27 -2.22 -10.12
CA VAL A 212 22.70 -2.49 -9.88
C VAL A 212 22.85 -3.26 -8.58
N TYR A 213 23.35 -4.48 -8.68
CA TYR A 213 23.64 -5.33 -7.54
C TYR A 213 25.14 -5.41 -7.30
N GLU A 214 25.54 -5.29 -6.05
CA GLU A 214 26.88 -5.65 -5.61
C GLU A 214 26.85 -7.06 -5.05
N THR A 215 27.53 -7.98 -5.76
CA THR A 215 27.58 -9.38 -5.37
C THR A 215 28.91 -9.68 -4.67
N THR A 216 28.82 -10.13 -3.43
CA THR A 216 29.93 -10.60 -2.61
C THR A 216 29.89 -12.12 -2.60
N LEU A 217 31.01 -12.75 -2.99
CA LEU A 217 31.20 -14.19 -2.96
C LEU A 217 31.95 -14.59 -1.70
N ILE A 218 31.47 -15.58 -0.98
CA ILE A 218 32.09 -16.10 0.23
C ILE A 218 32.79 -17.42 -0.10
N TYR A 219 34.11 -17.46 0.05
CA TYR A 219 34.92 -18.66 -0.12
C TYR A 219 35.57 -19.05 1.21
N SER A 220 35.77 -20.34 1.41
CA SER A 220 36.47 -20.89 2.57
C SER A 220 37.77 -21.56 2.14
N LYS A 221 38.83 -21.30 2.89
CA LYS A 221 40.13 -21.98 2.80
C LYS A 221 40.63 -22.34 4.21
N ASP A 222 41.00 -23.58 4.42
CA ASP A 222 41.47 -24.09 5.73
C ASP A 222 40.51 -23.79 6.89
N GLY A 223 39.19 -23.76 6.62
CA GLY A 223 38.13 -23.47 7.60
C GLY A 223 37.95 -21.98 7.92
N VAL A 224 38.62 -21.08 7.19
CA VAL A 224 38.46 -19.62 7.33
C VAL A 224 37.67 -19.10 6.12
N GLU A 225 36.57 -18.41 6.38
CA GLU A 225 35.76 -17.77 5.35
C GLU A 225 36.28 -16.36 5.04
N GLN A 226 36.30 -16.02 3.76
CA GLN A 226 36.69 -14.70 3.27
C GLN A 226 35.71 -14.22 2.19
N GLU A 227 35.40 -12.93 2.24
CA GLU A 227 34.53 -12.27 1.28
C GLU A 227 35.36 -11.75 0.08
N PHE A 228 34.83 -11.93 -1.13
CA PHE A 228 35.42 -11.49 -2.39
C PHE A 228 34.38 -10.79 -3.25
N THR A 229 34.80 -9.82 -4.04
CA THR A 229 33.98 -9.23 -5.11
C THR A 229 34.06 -10.07 -6.39
N LEU A 230 33.15 -9.85 -7.34
CA LEU A 230 33.17 -10.50 -8.65
C LEU A 230 34.48 -10.28 -9.44
N ASP A 231 35.23 -9.21 -9.12
CA ASP A 231 36.49 -8.86 -9.82
C ASP A 231 37.72 -9.55 -9.21
N ASN A 232 37.69 -9.93 -7.92
CA ASN A 232 38.86 -10.40 -7.19
C ASN A 232 38.72 -11.77 -6.53
N TYR A 233 37.66 -12.54 -6.87
CA TYR A 233 37.51 -13.88 -6.32
C TYR A 233 38.58 -14.86 -6.83
N PRO A 234 38.95 -15.92 -6.09
CA PRO A 234 40.06 -16.83 -6.41
C PRO A 234 39.70 -17.75 -7.59
N LYS A 235 39.66 -17.19 -8.79
CA LYS A 235 39.31 -17.89 -10.02
C LYS A 235 40.37 -18.91 -10.40
N GLY A 236 40.03 -20.20 -10.32
CA GLY A 236 40.91 -21.31 -10.69
C GLY A 236 41.85 -21.81 -9.58
N ASP A 237 41.79 -21.26 -8.37
CA ASP A 237 42.50 -21.80 -7.22
C ASP A 237 41.63 -22.82 -6.48
N SER A 238 41.95 -24.13 -6.69
CA SER A 238 41.22 -25.25 -6.11
C SER A 238 41.35 -25.37 -4.59
N THR A 239 42.17 -24.55 -3.95
CA THR A 239 42.29 -24.52 -2.47
C THR A 239 41.19 -23.74 -1.82
N TRP A 240 40.45 -22.93 -2.56
CA TRP A 240 39.28 -22.19 -2.12
C TRP A 240 37.99 -22.91 -2.50
N HIS A 241 37.09 -23.08 -1.53
CA HIS A 241 35.79 -23.68 -1.73
C HIS A 241 34.70 -22.61 -1.64
N PHE A 242 33.84 -22.54 -2.63
CA PHE A 242 32.68 -21.66 -2.59
C PHE A 242 31.74 -22.08 -1.44
N VAL A 243 31.33 -21.12 -0.63
CA VAL A 243 30.42 -21.32 0.52
C VAL A 243 29.07 -20.72 0.24
N ASP A 244 29.04 -19.43 -0.12
CA ASP A 244 27.81 -18.68 -0.29
C ASP A 244 28.03 -17.42 -1.16
N GLN A 245 26.92 -16.80 -1.61
CA GLN A 245 26.96 -15.49 -2.24
C GLN A 245 25.89 -14.56 -1.61
N LYS A 246 26.25 -13.28 -1.48
CA LYS A 246 25.35 -12.23 -1.06
C LYS A 246 25.26 -11.19 -2.15
N SER A 247 24.04 -10.92 -2.65
CA SER A 247 23.80 -9.83 -3.60
C SER A 247 22.99 -8.75 -2.90
N VAL A 248 23.53 -7.54 -2.87
CA VAL A 248 22.89 -6.37 -2.27
C VAL A 248 22.55 -5.38 -3.37
N LEU A 249 21.31 -4.95 -3.44
CA LEU A 249 20.88 -3.90 -4.37
C LEU A 249 21.52 -2.57 -3.95
N VAL A 250 22.43 -2.05 -4.76
CA VAL A 250 23.14 -0.80 -4.50
C VAL A 250 22.43 0.39 -5.11
N LYS A 251 21.86 0.20 -6.29
CA LYS A 251 21.08 1.22 -7.00
C LYS A 251 19.86 0.57 -7.63
N LYS A 252 18.68 1.04 -7.22
CA LYS A 252 17.42 0.62 -7.86
C LYS A 252 17.34 1.30 -9.22
N GLY A 253 17.11 0.53 -10.26
CA GLY A 253 16.86 1.00 -11.62
C GLY A 253 15.42 1.46 -11.80
N TYR A 254 15.01 1.60 -13.05
CA TYR A 254 13.61 1.85 -13.40
C TYR A 254 12.80 0.58 -13.18
N GLU A 255 11.71 0.71 -12.49
CA GLU A 255 10.70 -0.34 -12.30
C GLU A 255 9.43 0.09 -13.02
N ALA A 256 8.93 -0.76 -13.92
CA ALA A 256 7.67 -0.49 -14.60
C ALA A 256 6.53 -0.39 -13.55
N PRO A 257 5.54 0.51 -13.76
CA PRO A 257 4.40 0.63 -12.84
C PRO A 257 3.63 -0.69 -12.65
N ILE A 258 3.65 -1.57 -13.64
CA ILE A 258 3.15 -2.94 -13.60
C ILE A 258 4.32 -3.86 -14.00
N HIS A 259 4.72 -4.77 -13.13
CA HIS A 259 5.85 -5.67 -13.34
C HIS A 259 5.55 -7.14 -13.00
N ASP A 260 4.42 -7.41 -12.34
CA ASP A 260 4.05 -8.73 -11.82
C ASP A 260 2.70 -9.22 -12.39
N PHE A 261 2.34 -8.78 -13.60
CA PHE A 261 1.08 -9.18 -14.24
C PHE A 261 1.33 -10.36 -15.17
N GLU A 262 1.26 -11.56 -14.62
CA GLU A 262 1.41 -12.84 -15.33
C GLU A 262 0.26 -13.77 -14.93
N ILE A 263 -0.52 -14.23 -15.91
CA ILE A 263 -1.69 -15.10 -15.70
C ILE A 263 -1.38 -16.48 -16.25
N LEU A 264 -1.34 -17.46 -15.36
CA LEU A 264 -1.08 -18.85 -15.69
C LEU A 264 -2.35 -19.68 -15.56
N THR A 265 -2.60 -20.58 -16.52
CA THR A 265 -3.64 -21.61 -16.40
C THR A 265 -3.27 -22.62 -15.31
N MET A 266 -4.17 -23.55 -14.98
CA MET A 266 -3.87 -24.65 -14.05
C MET A 266 -2.75 -25.57 -14.55
N ASP A 267 -2.54 -25.65 -15.89
CA ASP A 267 -1.45 -26.38 -16.54
C ASP A 267 -0.15 -25.56 -16.66
N PHE A 268 -0.08 -24.38 -16.00
CA PHE A 268 1.06 -23.47 -16.04
C PHE A 268 1.35 -22.87 -17.44
N GLU A 269 0.36 -22.82 -18.32
CA GLU A 269 0.47 -22.10 -19.58
C GLU A 269 0.23 -20.60 -19.35
N ASP A 270 1.13 -19.75 -19.86
CA ASP A 270 1.00 -18.29 -19.79
C ASP A 270 0.02 -17.79 -20.86
N ILE A 271 -1.12 -17.28 -20.40
CA ILE A 271 -2.17 -16.70 -21.24
C ILE A 271 -2.27 -15.17 -21.12
N THR A 272 -1.28 -14.55 -20.51
CA THR A 272 -1.26 -13.11 -20.25
C THR A 272 -1.51 -12.30 -21.51
N TYR A 273 -0.74 -12.55 -22.56
CA TYR A 273 -0.87 -11.81 -23.83
C TYR A 273 -2.12 -12.18 -24.62
N ASP A 274 -2.63 -13.41 -24.52
CA ASP A 274 -3.91 -13.82 -25.12
C ASP A 274 -5.10 -13.03 -24.55
N ILE A 275 -4.98 -12.60 -23.29
CA ILE A 275 -5.96 -11.74 -22.62
C ILE A 275 -5.74 -10.27 -22.98
N LEU A 276 -4.48 -9.80 -22.93
CA LEU A 276 -4.15 -8.40 -23.13
C LEU A 276 -4.32 -7.94 -24.59
N GLU A 277 -4.10 -8.81 -25.57
CA GLU A 277 -4.26 -8.54 -27.01
C GLU A 277 -5.68 -8.82 -27.53
N SER A 278 -6.58 -9.29 -26.65
CA SER A 278 -7.96 -9.60 -27.05
C SER A 278 -8.70 -8.35 -27.52
N GLU A 279 -9.22 -8.37 -28.76
CA GLU A 279 -10.08 -7.30 -29.29
C GLU A 279 -11.47 -7.29 -28.62
N GLU A 280 -11.92 -8.44 -28.12
CA GLU A 280 -13.18 -8.57 -27.38
C GLU A 280 -12.94 -8.37 -25.88
N PRO A 281 -13.95 -7.86 -25.14
CA PRO A 281 -13.86 -7.72 -23.70
C PRO A 281 -13.61 -9.07 -23.02
N VAL A 282 -12.62 -9.13 -22.13
CA VAL A 282 -12.34 -10.28 -21.26
C VAL A 282 -12.67 -9.91 -19.83
N THR A 283 -13.55 -10.67 -19.21
CA THR A 283 -13.96 -10.47 -17.81
C THR A 283 -13.06 -11.27 -16.88
N LEU A 284 -12.42 -10.59 -15.95
CA LEU A 284 -11.47 -11.16 -15.00
C LEU A 284 -11.98 -10.95 -13.58
N VAL A 285 -12.21 -12.05 -12.86
CA VAL A 285 -12.68 -12.03 -11.46
C VAL A 285 -11.50 -12.25 -10.54
N THR A 286 -11.22 -11.30 -9.66
CA THR A 286 -10.10 -11.38 -8.71
C THR A 286 -10.55 -12.00 -7.39
N MET A 287 -9.91 -13.09 -7.00
CA MET A 287 -10.09 -13.76 -5.72
C MET A 287 -8.71 -14.06 -5.11
N TYR A 288 -8.06 -13.03 -4.55
CA TYR A 288 -6.66 -13.13 -4.10
C TYR A 288 -6.41 -14.20 -3.03
N ASP A 289 -7.44 -14.64 -2.33
CA ASP A 289 -7.39 -15.68 -1.31
C ASP A 289 -8.79 -16.33 -1.24
N LEU A 290 -8.90 -17.58 -1.70
CA LEU A 290 -10.17 -18.30 -1.77
C LEU A 290 -10.79 -18.55 -0.39
N HIS A 291 -9.99 -18.70 0.67
CA HIS A 291 -10.52 -18.84 2.04
C HIS A 291 -11.19 -17.56 2.55
N LYS A 292 -10.73 -16.38 2.07
CA LYS A 292 -11.28 -15.07 2.45
C LYS A 292 -12.32 -14.54 1.46
N THR A 293 -12.61 -15.28 0.40
CA THR A 293 -13.62 -14.87 -0.58
C THR A 293 -15.01 -14.82 0.08
N ASP A 294 -15.73 -13.72 -0.14
CA ASP A 294 -17.07 -13.54 0.42
C ASP A 294 -18.08 -14.52 -0.19
N ARG A 295 -18.36 -15.59 0.55
CA ARG A 295 -19.29 -16.66 0.13
C ARG A 295 -20.72 -16.16 -0.16
N LYS A 296 -21.12 -15.00 0.36
CA LYS A 296 -22.41 -14.39 0.02
C LYS A 296 -22.52 -13.94 -1.43
N GLN A 297 -21.39 -13.87 -2.14
CA GLN A 297 -21.35 -13.46 -3.54
C GLN A 297 -21.29 -14.66 -4.52
N THR A 298 -21.31 -15.89 -4.03
CA THR A 298 -21.23 -17.12 -4.85
C THR A 298 -22.26 -17.16 -5.96
N ASP A 299 -23.53 -16.83 -5.65
CA ASP A 299 -24.60 -16.79 -6.66
C ASP A 299 -24.34 -15.75 -7.75
N LYS A 300 -23.74 -14.62 -7.38
CA LYS A 300 -23.39 -13.57 -8.34
C LYS A 300 -22.20 -13.96 -9.21
N LEU A 301 -21.22 -14.69 -8.65
CA LEU A 301 -20.11 -15.26 -9.41
C LEU A 301 -20.61 -16.19 -10.52
N LEU A 302 -21.49 -17.13 -10.16
CA LEU A 302 -22.07 -18.07 -11.10
C LEU A 302 -22.95 -17.38 -12.17
N ARG A 303 -23.71 -16.36 -11.78
CA ARG A 303 -24.49 -15.54 -12.74
C ARG A 303 -23.58 -14.82 -13.71
N LEU A 304 -22.50 -14.18 -13.22
CA LEU A 304 -21.53 -13.49 -14.07
C LEU A 304 -20.89 -14.44 -15.07
N TYR A 305 -20.43 -15.62 -14.61
CA TYR A 305 -19.89 -16.67 -15.48
C TYR A 305 -20.90 -17.09 -16.55
N THR A 306 -22.16 -17.37 -16.14
CA THR A 306 -23.23 -17.75 -17.05
C THR A 306 -23.53 -16.65 -18.08
N GLU A 307 -23.55 -15.38 -17.66
CA GLU A 307 -23.75 -14.23 -18.55
C GLU A 307 -22.64 -14.10 -19.58
N CYS A 308 -21.37 -14.23 -19.17
CA CYS A 308 -20.22 -14.23 -20.09
C CYS A 308 -20.32 -15.38 -21.09
N THR A 309 -20.63 -16.59 -20.62
CA THR A 309 -20.79 -17.77 -21.50
C THR A 309 -21.92 -17.58 -22.52
N LEU A 310 -23.07 -17.02 -22.10
CA LEU A 310 -24.18 -16.76 -23.00
C LEU A 310 -23.86 -15.70 -24.06
N ARG A 311 -22.97 -14.75 -23.76
CA ARG A 311 -22.51 -13.72 -24.70
C ARG A 311 -21.34 -14.18 -25.56
N GLY A 312 -20.75 -15.34 -25.28
CA GLY A 312 -19.50 -15.81 -25.91
C GLY A 312 -18.26 -15.02 -25.49
N GLU A 313 -18.34 -14.30 -24.37
CA GLU A 313 -17.24 -13.51 -23.81
C GLU A 313 -16.33 -14.42 -22.95
N LYS A 314 -15.01 -14.22 -23.01
CA LYS A 314 -14.04 -14.91 -22.16
C LYS A 314 -14.20 -14.44 -20.71
N CYS A 315 -14.21 -15.39 -19.77
CA CYS A 315 -14.26 -15.12 -18.34
C CYS A 315 -13.25 -16.02 -17.61
N TYR A 316 -12.43 -15.43 -16.73
CA TYR A 316 -11.46 -16.15 -15.94
C TYR A 316 -11.55 -15.75 -14.47
N PHE A 317 -11.36 -16.72 -13.59
CA PHE A 317 -11.30 -16.57 -12.14
C PHE A 317 -9.84 -16.61 -11.71
N LEU A 318 -9.31 -15.44 -11.33
CA LEU A 318 -7.91 -15.25 -10.99
C LEU A 318 -7.70 -15.39 -9.48
N THR A 319 -6.80 -16.28 -9.07
CA THR A 319 -6.49 -16.49 -7.65
C THR A 319 -4.99 -16.66 -7.39
N GLY A 320 -4.57 -16.33 -6.16
CA GLY A 320 -3.25 -16.65 -5.64
C GLY A 320 -3.25 -17.87 -4.70
N SER A 321 -4.40 -18.58 -4.58
CA SER A 321 -4.51 -19.80 -3.77
C SER A 321 -3.97 -21.01 -4.50
N GLY A 322 -3.59 -22.04 -3.74
CA GLY A 322 -3.09 -23.30 -4.29
C GLY A 322 -4.17 -24.13 -4.98
N GLU A 323 -3.71 -25.16 -5.70
CA GLU A 323 -4.56 -26.04 -6.50
C GLU A 323 -5.63 -26.75 -5.66
N ASP A 324 -5.28 -27.27 -4.48
CA ASP A 324 -6.24 -27.91 -3.57
C ASP A 324 -7.38 -26.97 -3.16
N ASP A 325 -7.08 -25.69 -2.93
CA ASP A 325 -8.07 -24.68 -2.59
C ASP A 325 -8.97 -24.34 -3.78
N ILE A 326 -8.41 -24.35 -5.00
CA ILE A 326 -9.17 -24.13 -6.24
C ILE A 326 -10.19 -25.24 -6.41
N TRP A 327 -9.78 -26.50 -6.30
CA TRP A 327 -10.68 -27.64 -6.41
C TRP A 327 -11.78 -27.65 -5.35
N ALA A 328 -11.42 -27.37 -4.10
CA ALA A 328 -12.40 -27.25 -3.01
C ALA A 328 -13.43 -26.12 -3.27
N PHE A 329 -12.98 -24.98 -3.78
CA PHE A 329 -13.85 -23.86 -4.08
C PHE A 329 -14.74 -24.11 -5.31
N ALA A 330 -14.22 -24.77 -6.33
CA ALA A 330 -14.96 -25.18 -7.53
C ALA A 330 -16.07 -26.18 -7.18
N GLU A 331 -15.82 -27.14 -6.28
CA GLU A 331 -16.82 -28.04 -5.74
C GLU A 331 -17.95 -27.28 -5.01
N GLU A 332 -17.61 -26.27 -4.18
CA GLU A 332 -18.60 -25.38 -3.55
C GLU A 332 -19.47 -24.64 -4.58
N LEU A 333 -18.89 -24.29 -5.74
CA LEU A 333 -19.60 -23.64 -6.86
C LEU A 333 -20.43 -24.63 -7.69
N GLY A 334 -20.21 -25.94 -7.55
CA GLY A 334 -20.85 -26.98 -8.34
C GLY A 334 -20.32 -27.05 -9.78
N LEU A 335 -19.06 -26.65 -10.00
CA LEU A 335 -18.36 -26.73 -11.29
C LEU A 335 -17.81 -28.15 -11.49
N ASP A 336 -17.81 -28.62 -12.73
CA ASP A 336 -17.12 -29.87 -13.10
C ASP A 336 -15.63 -29.64 -13.36
N GLU A 337 -14.88 -30.72 -13.63
CA GLU A 337 -13.44 -30.69 -13.82
C GLU A 337 -13.06 -29.82 -15.02
N GLU A 338 -13.71 -30.02 -16.17
CA GLU A 338 -13.44 -29.26 -17.41
C GLU A 338 -13.72 -27.76 -17.22
N GLN A 339 -14.80 -27.40 -16.56
CA GLN A 339 -15.15 -26.02 -16.23
C GLN A 339 -14.12 -25.40 -15.28
N THR A 340 -13.64 -26.17 -14.30
CA THR A 340 -12.67 -25.68 -13.31
C THR A 340 -11.33 -25.37 -13.97
N GLU A 341 -10.78 -26.31 -14.77
CA GLU A 341 -9.51 -26.13 -15.48
C GLU A 341 -9.53 -24.93 -16.44
N HIS A 342 -10.65 -24.71 -17.14
CA HIS A 342 -10.75 -23.60 -18.07
C HIS A 342 -11.05 -22.24 -17.42
N LEU A 343 -11.68 -22.24 -16.25
CA LEU A 343 -12.14 -21.02 -15.60
C LEU A 343 -11.09 -20.43 -14.65
N PHE A 344 -10.37 -21.30 -13.91
CA PHE A 344 -9.43 -20.83 -12.90
C PHE A 344 -8.02 -20.63 -13.49
N CYS A 345 -7.45 -19.48 -13.14
CA CYS A 345 -6.06 -19.14 -13.46
C CYS A 345 -5.37 -18.61 -12.22
N THR A 346 -4.06 -18.77 -12.18
CA THR A 346 -3.21 -18.31 -11.07
C THR A 346 -2.46 -17.04 -11.45
N ILE A 347 -2.34 -16.14 -10.47
CA ILE A 347 -1.59 -14.89 -10.55
C ILE A 347 -1.14 -14.50 -9.16
N ASP A 348 -0.08 -13.69 -9.05
CA ASP A 348 0.41 -13.20 -7.77
C ASP A 348 -0.71 -12.53 -6.93
N PRO A 349 -0.90 -12.96 -5.66
CA PRO A 349 -1.96 -12.43 -4.80
C PRO A 349 -1.77 -10.94 -4.43
N VAL A 350 -0.53 -10.42 -4.46
CA VAL A 350 -0.27 -8.98 -4.21
C VAL A 350 -0.75 -8.17 -5.39
N THR A 351 -0.51 -8.67 -6.61
CA THR A 351 -1.02 -8.08 -7.86
C THR A 351 -2.55 -8.04 -7.85
N LEU A 352 -3.22 -9.14 -7.50
CA LEU A 352 -4.69 -9.17 -7.38
C LEU A 352 -5.23 -8.14 -6.39
N LYS A 353 -4.63 -8.01 -5.20
CA LYS A 353 -4.98 -6.97 -4.22
C LYS A 353 -4.78 -5.57 -4.77
N THR A 354 -3.79 -5.37 -5.66
CA THR A 354 -3.51 -4.09 -6.29
C THR A 354 -4.48 -3.78 -7.41
N ILE A 355 -4.92 -4.77 -8.18
CA ILE A 355 -5.90 -4.60 -9.26
C ILE A 355 -7.25 -4.16 -8.69
N VAL A 356 -7.85 -4.93 -7.79
CA VAL A 356 -9.17 -4.65 -7.21
C VAL A 356 -9.13 -4.81 -5.69
N ARG A 357 -9.57 -3.78 -4.94
CA ARG A 357 -9.71 -3.83 -3.48
C ARG A 357 -11.00 -4.55 -3.06
N ALA A 358 -11.23 -5.73 -3.61
CA ALA A 358 -12.39 -6.57 -3.28
C ALA A 358 -12.04 -8.06 -3.45
N ASN A 359 -12.70 -8.93 -2.68
CA ASN A 359 -12.57 -10.37 -2.78
C ASN A 359 -13.95 -11.03 -2.60
N PRO A 360 -14.70 -11.30 -3.70
CA PRO A 360 -14.31 -11.16 -5.10
C PRO A 360 -14.45 -9.72 -5.64
N GLY A 361 -13.55 -9.37 -6.56
CA GLY A 361 -13.62 -8.18 -7.38
C GLY A 361 -13.69 -8.53 -8.86
N VAL A 362 -14.07 -7.59 -9.71
CA VAL A 362 -14.16 -7.80 -11.16
C VAL A 362 -13.48 -6.65 -11.87
N PHE A 363 -12.73 -6.96 -12.92
CA PHE A 363 -12.28 -5.98 -13.91
C PHE A 363 -12.39 -6.55 -15.32
N VAL A 364 -12.58 -5.68 -16.28
CA VAL A 364 -12.77 -6.05 -17.68
C VAL A 364 -11.67 -5.38 -18.49
N VAL A 365 -10.98 -6.19 -19.29
CA VAL A 365 -9.87 -5.74 -20.15
C VAL A 365 -10.27 -5.91 -21.61
N GLN A 366 -9.93 -4.94 -22.45
CA GLN A 366 -10.09 -4.98 -23.91
C GLN A 366 -8.90 -4.29 -24.58
N ASN A 367 -8.21 -4.94 -25.49
CA ASN A 367 -6.97 -4.44 -26.10
C ASN A 367 -5.96 -3.92 -25.03
N GLY A 368 -5.77 -4.68 -23.95
CA GLY A 368 -4.89 -4.33 -22.84
C GLY A 368 -5.38 -3.20 -21.95
N THR A 369 -6.50 -2.53 -22.29
CA THR A 369 -7.04 -1.41 -21.53
C THR A 369 -8.11 -1.86 -20.55
N ILE A 370 -8.04 -1.41 -19.31
CA ILE A 370 -9.05 -1.67 -18.30
C ILE A 370 -10.26 -0.77 -18.59
N ILE A 371 -11.38 -1.38 -19.03
CA ILE A 371 -12.59 -0.66 -19.43
C ILE A 371 -13.66 -0.60 -18.35
N ASP A 372 -13.69 -1.56 -17.42
CA ASP A 372 -14.59 -1.56 -16.27
C ASP A 372 -13.92 -2.21 -15.05
N LYS A 373 -14.33 -1.79 -13.85
CA LYS A 373 -13.84 -2.35 -12.59
C LYS A 373 -14.86 -2.12 -11.47
N TYR A 374 -15.20 -3.17 -10.73
CA TYR A 374 -16.16 -3.07 -9.63
C TYR A 374 -16.00 -4.14 -8.55
N ASN A 375 -16.53 -3.85 -7.36
CA ASN A 375 -16.73 -4.84 -6.32
C ASN A 375 -18.00 -5.65 -6.66
N LEU A 376 -17.92 -6.98 -6.66
CA LEU A 376 -19.06 -7.83 -7.02
C LEU A 376 -20.26 -7.66 -6.07
N ARG A 377 -20.06 -7.12 -4.87
CA ARG A 377 -21.15 -6.74 -3.97
C ARG A 377 -22.11 -5.71 -4.57
N GLN A 378 -21.64 -4.89 -5.50
CA GLN A 378 -22.40 -3.77 -6.09
C GLN A 378 -23.35 -4.18 -7.20
N LYS A 379 -23.07 -5.25 -7.90
CA LYS A 379 -23.91 -5.83 -8.95
C LYS A 379 -24.55 -7.11 -8.45
#